data_33756dda253e330d005814b65910707f
#
_entry.id   33756dda253e330d005814b65910707f
#
_cell.length_a   1.000
_cell.length_b   1.000
_cell.length_c   1.000
_cell.angle_alpha   90.00
_cell.angle_beta   90.00
_cell.angle_gamma   90.00
#
_symmetry.space_group_name_H-M   'P 1'
#
loop_
_entity.id
_entity.type
_entity.pdbx_description
1 polymer ?
#
loop_
_entity_poly.entity_id
_entity_poly.type
_entity_poly.pdbx_seq_one_letter_code
_entity_poly.pdbx_strand_id
1 'polypeptide(L)'
;APAPRRFPGVDLTAWMDGCATPEGHLRIGLAHGGVLDFGSDDGVSETIAPDRAARARLDYLALGDWHGLWQLNELTRYSGTPEHDRFKHEGRGACLAVTLAGPGALPVVEEISVGRFDWRQPVLRITPETQADLEALLPPDRLAWKDTLVRLTMTGWIRLPDRLALMEDIERLKPEFCHFAVVEDQLQTDYSPDDLDEIARSGALRMAADELQQAANDASLAQRDRAIAEAALNRLYGFVKRGAA
;
A
#
# COMPACT_ATOMS: atom_id res chain seq x y z
N ALA A 1 -26.45 8.67 8.68
CA ALA A 1 -26.03 8.53 10.09
C ALA A 1 -24.57 8.97 10.19
N PRO A 2 -24.21 9.81 11.15
CA PRO A 2 -22.84 10.27 11.33
C PRO A 2 -21.94 9.14 11.87
N ALA A 3 -20.62 9.28 11.63
CA ALA A 3 -19.63 8.40 12.25
C ALA A 3 -19.68 8.57 13.78
N PRO A 4 -19.63 7.48 14.55
CA PRO A 4 -19.53 7.55 16.00
C PRO A 4 -18.13 8.04 16.41
N ARG A 5 -18.07 8.86 17.45
CA ARG A 5 -16.77 9.26 18.04
C ARG A 5 -16.15 8.13 18.88
N ARG A 6 -16.97 7.20 19.34
CA ARG A 6 -16.63 5.98 20.07
C ARG A 6 -17.64 4.92 19.64
N PHE A 7 -17.30 3.66 19.77
CA PHE A 7 -18.23 2.57 19.48
C PHE A 7 -19.35 2.56 20.52
N PRO A 8 -20.62 2.91 20.18
CA PRO A 8 -21.71 3.05 21.15
C PRO A 8 -22.42 1.73 21.52
N GLY A 9 -22.04 0.55 20.98
CA GLY A 9 -22.70 -0.75 21.22
C GLY A 9 -24.01 -0.93 20.47
N VAL A 10 -24.33 -0.06 19.50
CA VAL A 10 -25.59 -0.10 18.77
C VAL A 10 -25.42 0.35 17.31
N ASP A 11 -26.15 -0.27 16.42
CA ASP A 11 -26.23 0.19 15.03
C ASP A 11 -26.96 1.53 14.94
N LEU A 12 -26.18 2.59 14.70
CA LEU A 12 -26.70 3.97 14.59
C LEU A 12 -27.58 4.18 13.34
N THR A 13 -27.68 3.22 12.45
CA THR A 13 -28.56 3.27 11.27
C THR A 13 -29.92 2.61 11.49
N ALA A 14 -30.15 1.94 12.66
CA ALA A 14 -31.36 1.18 12.93
C ALA A 14 -32.65 2.01 12.84
N TRP A 15 -32.59 3.30 13.13
CA TRP A 15 -33.74 4.22 13.02
C TRP A 15 -34.28 4.35 11.60
N MET A 16 -33.48 4.03 10.57
CA MET A 16 -33.89 4.09 9.16
C MET A 16 -35.05 3.13 8.85
N ASP A 17 -35.16 2.01 9.61
CA ASP A 17 -36.22 1.02 9.44
C ASP A 17 -37.61 1.62 9.67
N GLY A 18 -37.71 2.59 10.60
CA GLY A 18 -38.96 3.26 10.97
C GLY A 18 -39.32 4.51 10.13
N CYS A 19 -38.46 4.91 9.19
CA CYS A 19 -38.72 6.08 8.36
C CYS A 19 -39.85 5.84 7.36
N ALA A 20 -40.73 6.83 7.18
CA ALA A 20 -41.72 6.85 6.12
C ALA A 20 -41.23 7.73 4.96
N THR A 21 -41.55 7.32 3.74
CA THR A 21 -41.29 8.10 2.52
C THR A 21 -42.61 8.21 1.73
N PRO A 22 -43.00 9.39 1.23
CA PRO A 22 -44.16 9.53 0.41
C PRO A 22 -44.14 8.60 -0.81
N GLU A 23 -45.31 8.18 -1.26
CA GLU A 23 -45.39 7.33 -2.47
C GLU A 23 -44.77 8.00 -3.69
N GLY A 24 -44.07 7.21 -4.50
CA GLY A 24 -43.40 7.68 -5.71
C GLY A 24 -42.04 8.39 -5.46
N HIS A 25 -41.61 8.52 -4.20
CA HIS A 25 -40.33 9.13 -3.88
C HIS A 25 -39.23 8.09 -3.65
N LEU A 26 -38.04 8.40 -4.12
CA LEU A 26 -36.83 7.61 -3.85
C LEU A 26 -36.42 7.74 -2.38
N ARG A 27 -35.97 6.65 -1.78
CA ARG A 27 -35.41 6.62 -0.44
C ARG A 27 -33.94 6.29 -0.48
N ILE A 28 -33.08 7.25 -0.21
CA ILE A 28 -31.64 7.13 -0.23
C ILE A 28 -31.09 7.23 1.21
N GLY A 29 -30.33 6.22 1.63
CA GLY A 29 -29.61 6.23 2.92
C GLY A 29 -28.18 6.75 2.73
N LEU A 30 -27.74 7.59 3.67
CA LEU A 30 -26.34 8.01 3.81
C LEU A 30 -25.86 7.64 5.22
N ALA A 31 -24.78 6.90 5.31
CA ALA A 31 -24.19 6.52 6.59
C ALA A 31 -22.67 6.44 6.53
N HIS A 32 -22.04 6.49 7.71
CA HIS A 32 -20.59 6.37 7.83
C HIS A 32 -20.29 5.38 8.97
N GLY A 33 -19.55 4.32 8.68
CA GLY A 33 -19.20 3.26 9.61
C GLY A 33 -18.97 1.93 8.91
N GLY A 34 -18.45 0.94 9.66
CA GLY A 34 -18.18 -0.39 9.15
C GLY A 34 -19.44 -1.25 9.02
N VAL A 35 -19.50 -2.12 8.03
CA VAL A 35 -20.50 -3.20 7.89
C VAL A 35 -19.95 -4.52 8.41
N LEU A 36 -18.66 -4.75 8.26
CA LEU A 36 -17.93 -5.91 8.78
C LEU A 36 -16.77 -5.43 9.63
N ASP A 37 -16.47 -6.19 10.68
CA ASP A 37 -15.27 -5.96 11.47
C ASP A 37 -14.06 -6.51 10.72
N PHE A 38 -13.27 -5.63 10.15
CA PHE A 38 -12.05 -5.99 9.42
C PHE A 38 -10.81 -6.04 10.33
N GLY A 39 -10.92 -6.26 11.62
CA GLY A 39 -9.72 -6.40 12.41
C GLY A 39 -9.79 -6.16 13.90
N SER A 40 -10.92 -6.30 14.55
CA SER A 40 -10.96 -6.38 16.01
C SER A 40 -10.95 -7.83 16.48
N ASP A 41 -9.90 -8.24 17.15
CA ASP A 41 -9.83 -9.50 17.91
C ASP A 41 -10.82 -9.50 19.10
N ASP A 42 -11.49 -8.39 19.39
CA ASP A 42 -12.32 -8.17 20.57
C ASP A 42 -13.84 -8.31 20.35
N GLY A 43 -14.29 -8.84 19.24
CA GLY A 43 -15.63 -9.45 19.08
C GLY A 43 -16.87 -8.56 19.26
N VAL A 44 -16.75 -7.24 19.38
CA VAL A 44 -17.90 -6.31 19.51
C VAL A 44 -17.69 -5.10 18.63
N SER A 45 -17.94 -5.24 17.35
CA SER A 45 -18.00 -4.09 16.46
C SER A 45 -19.46 -3.77 16.15
N GLU A 46 -19.79 -2.52 16.37
CA GLU A 46 -21.02 -1.89 15.98
C GLU A 46 -21.00 -1.66 14.51
N THR A 47 -21.48 -2.66 13.82
CA THR A 47 -21.52 -2.64 12.38
C THR A 47 -22.90 -2.26 11.90
N ILE A 48 -22.94 -1.47 10.85
CA ILE A 48 -24.15 -1.26 10.08
C ILE A 48 -24.61 -2.65 9.59
N ALA A 49 -25.87 -3.00 9.82
CA ALA A 49 -26.40 -4.30 9.39
C ALA A 49 -26.19 -4.48 7.86
N PRO A 50 -25.63 -5.61 7.39
CA PRO A 50 -25.39 -5.84 5.96
C PRO A 50 -26.65 -5.76 5.10
N ASP A 51 -27.80 -6.07 5.67
CA ASP A 51 -29.14 -6.02 5.06
C ASP A 51 -29.88 -4.70 5.31
N ARG A 52 -29.19 -3.65 5.81
CA ARG A 52 -29.78 -2.37 6.19
C ARG A 52 -30.63 -1.76 5.07
N ALA A 53 -30.12 -1.76 3.83
CA ALA A 53 -30.85 -1.20 2.71
C ALA A 53 -32.21 -1.90 2.51
N ALA A 54 -32.24 -3.23 2.57
CA ALA A 54 -33.46 -4.01 2.41
C ALA A 54 -34.44 -3.79 3.59
N ARG A 55 -33.97 -3.85 4.84
CA ARG A 55 -34.78 -3.65 6.05
C ARG A 55 -35.42 -2.28 6.10
N ALA A 56 -34.64 -1.24 5.76
CA ALA A 56 -35.11 0.13 5.73
C ALA A 56 -35.84 0.49 4.43
N ARG A 57 -35.98 -0.45 3.48
CA ARG A 57 -36.59 -0.24 2.16
C ARG A 57 -35.98 0.95 1.44
N LEU A 58 -34.63 1.00 1.41
CA LEU A 58 -33.87 2.01 0.69
C LEU A 58 -33.72 1.57 -0.78
N ASP A 59 -33.81 2.54 -1.68
CA ASP A 59 -33.45 2.34 -3.10
C ASP A 59 -31.93 2.36 -3.30
N TYR A 60 -31.19 3.01 -2.37
CA TYR A 60 -29.73 2.99 -2.32
C TYR A 60 -29.21 3.36 -0.94
N LEU A 61 -28.13 2.72 -0.50
CA LEU A 61 -27.39 3.05 0.71
C LEU A 61 -25.94 3.37 0.36
N ALA A 62 -25.57 4.64 0.44
CA ALA A 62 -24.19 5.10 0.29
C ALA A 62 -23.47 5.08 1.64
N LEU A 63 -22.35 4.40 1.69
CA LEU A 63 -21.52 4.26 2.89
C LEU A 63 -20.16 4.97 2.72
N GLY A 64 -19.68 5.57 3.81
CA GLY A 64 -18.31 6.03 4.02
C GLY A 64 -17.66 5.27 5.16
N ASP A 65 -16.37 5.52 5.43
CA ASP A 65 -15.45 4.91 6.39
C ASP A 65 -14.42 3.99 5.73
N TRP A 66 -14.83 3.05 4.90
CA TRP A 66 -13.90 2.26 4.10
C TRP A 66 -13.34 3.10 2.96
N HIS A 67 -12.01 3.19 2.86
CA HIS A 67 -11.31 4.05 1.89
C HIS A 67 -11.21 3.45 0.48
N GLY A 68 -11.47 2.15 0.31
CA GLY A 68 -11.55 1.49 -0.99
C GLY A 68 -12.97 1.49 -1.55
N LEU A 69 -13.09 1.36 -2.86
CA LEU A 69 -14.37 1.06 -3.49
C LEU A 69 -14.80 -0.35 -3.10
N TRP A 70 -16.04 -0.50 -2.62
CA TRP A 70 -16.55 -1.81 -2.27
C TRP A 70 -18.07 -1.90 -2.45
N GLN A 71 -18.48 -2.86 -3.24
CA GLN A 71 -19.89 -3.22 -3.39
C GLN A 71 -20.24 -4.32 -2.39
N LEU A 72 -21.03 -3.99 -1.39
CA LEU A 72 -21.53 -4.97 -0.42
C LEU A 72 -22.66 -5.83 -1.01
N ASN A 73 -23.60 -5.17 -1.67
CA ASN A 73 -24.71 -5.78 -2.40
C ASN A 73 -25.21 -4.80 -3.50
N GLU A 74 -26.29 -5.14 -4.19
CA GLU A 74 -26.80 -4.31 -5.29
C GLU A 74 -27.19 -2.90 -4.85
N LEU A 75 -27.69 -2.74 -3.61
CA LEU A 75 -28.21 -1.47 -3.08
C LEU A 75 -27.20 -0.74 -2.19
N THR A 76 -26.09 -1.37 -1.78
CA THR A 76 -25.20 -0.83 -0.76
C THR A 76 -23.75 -0.81 -1.23
N ARG A 77 -23.11 0.36 -1.19
CA ARG A 77 -21.71 0.53 -1.62
C ARG A 77 -20.97 1.52 -0.75
N TYR A 78 -19.67 1.28 -0.62
CA TYR A 78 -18.67 2.28 -0.22
C TYR A 78 -18.10 2.93 -1.46
N SER A 79 -18.08 4.26 -1.49
CA SER A 79 -17.50 5.02 -2.60
C SER A 79 -15.98 5.12 -2.54
N GLY A 80 -15.35 4.67 -1.45
CA GLY A 80 -13.94 4.89 -1.23
C GLY A 80 -13.61 6.37 -0.95
N THR A 81 -12.37 6.74 -1.26
CA THR A 81 -11.89 8.12 -1.16
C THR A 81 -11.66 8.72 -2.54
N PRO A 82 -12.06 9.97 -2.77
CA PRO A 82 -11.81 10.67 -4.03
C PRO A 82 -10.31 10.90 -4.29
N GLU A 83 -9.48 10.88 -3.23
CA GLU A 83 -8.03 10.86 -3.29
C GLU A 83 -7.51 9.91 -2.21
N HIS A 84 -6.60 9.00 -2.54
CA HIS A 84 -6.02 8.08 -1.57
C HIS A 84 -5.09 8.83 -0.60
N ASP A 85 -5.00 8.34 0.64
CA ASP A 85 -4.21 8.94 1.72
C ASP A 85 -3.07 8.03 2.20
N ARG A 86 -3.00 6.81 1.68
CA ARG A 86 -2.01 5.80 2.10
C ARG A 86 -1.84 4.68 1.07
N PHE A 87 -0.70 3.98 1.14
CA PHE A 87 -0.42 2.78 0.36
C PHE A 87 -1.19 1.53 0.86
N LYS A 88 -2.49 1.63 0.99
CA LYS A 88 -3.40 0.51 1.24
C LYS A 88 -4.22 0.18 -0.02
N HIS A 89 -4.39 1.18 -0.86
CA HIS A 89 -5.09 1.11 -2.12
C HIS A 89 -4.15 1.50 -3.25
N GLU A 90 -4.41 0.99 -4.44
CA GLU A 90 -3.64 1.28 -5.66
C GLU A 90 -4.50 2.04 -6.67
N GLY A 91 -3.82 2.66 -7.64
CA GLY A 91 -4.46 3.45 -8.67
C GLY A 91 -4.83 4.85 -8.19
N ARG A 92 -5.84 5.40 -8.83
CA ARG A 92 -6.36 6.75 -8.52
C ARG A 92 -7.61 6.64 -7.66
N GLY A 93 -7.81 7.63 -6.80
CA GLY A 93 -9.07 7.77 -6.08
C GLY A 93 -10.26 7.97 -7.03
N ALA A 94 -11.44 7.57 -6.60
CA ALA A 94 -12.64 7.62 -7.41
C ALA A 94 -13.87 8.08 -6.62
N CYS A 95 -14.92 8.43 -7.33
CA CYS A 95 -16.27 8.58 -6.80
C CYS A 95 -17.25 7.70 -7.59
N LEU A 96 -18.43 7.49 -7.04
CA LEU A 96 -19.50 6.74 -7.70
C LEU A 96 -20.59 7.69 -8.19
N ALA A 97 -20.89 7.66 -9.48
CA ALA A 97 -22.10 8.24 -10.04
C ALA A 97 -23.22 7.18 -9.97
N VAL A 98 -24.32 7.50 -9.27
CA VAL A 98 -25.42 6.58 -9.05
C VAL A 98 -26.68 7.12 -9.69
N THR A 99 -27.26 6.36 -10.64
CA THR A 99 -28.52 6.68 -11.31
C THR A 99 -29.61 5.75 -10.82
N LEU A 100 -30.71 6.31 -10.34
CA LEU A 100 -31.91 5.60 -9.90
C LEU A 100 -33.07 5.96 -10.84
N ALA A 101 -33.60 4.99 -11.56
CA ALA A 101 -34.69 5.22 -12.52
C ALA A 101 -36.07 5.45 -11.87
N GLY A 102 -36.21 5.02 -10.61
CA GLY A 102 -37.47 5.16 -9.84
C GLY A 102 -37.44 4.27 -8.60
N PRO A 103 -38.45 4.39 -7.71
CA PRO A 103 -38.56 3.55 -6.53
C PRO A 103 -38.56 2.06 -6.86
N GLY A 104 -37.73 1.29 -6.17
CA GLY A 104 -37.58 -0.15 -6.38
C GLY A 104 -36.77 -0.57 -7.61
N ALA A 105 -36.29 0.38 -8.43
CA ALA A 105 -35.37 0.09 -9.52
C ALA A 105 -33.95 -0.16 -8.98
N LEU A 106 -33.24 -1.11 -9.57
CA LEU A 106 -31.81 -1.32 -9.24
C LEU A 106 -30.98 -0.11 -9.66
N PRO A 107 -30.02 0.33 -8.82
CA PRO A 107 -29.15 1.43 -9.15
C PRO A 107 -28.18 1.07 -10.29
N VAL A 108 -28.03 1.97 -11.24
CA VAL A 108 -26.92 1.93 -12.19
C VAL A 108 -25.78 2.75 -11.59
N VAL A 109 -24.63 2.10 -11.36
CA VAL A 109 -23.48 2.72 -10.68
C VAL A 109 -22.27 2.71 -11.60
N GLU A 110 -21.71 3.87 -11.80
CA GLU A 110 -20.52 4.11 -12.61
C GLU A 110 -19.40 4.65 -11.71
N GLU A 111 -18.21 4.05 -11.84
CA GLU A 111 -17.01 4.52 -11.18
C GLU A 111 -16.37 5.63 -12.02
N ILE A 112 -16.13 6.80 -11.39
CA ILE A 112 -15.48 7.94 -12.03
C ILE A 112 -14.16 8.20 -11.31
N SER A 113 -13.04 8.00 -12.00
CA SER A 113 -11.72 8.34 -11.49
C SER A 113 -11.59 9.86 -11.37
N VAL A 114 -11.37 10.35 -10.15
CA VAL A 114 -11.24 11.78 -9.82
C VAL A 114 -9.92 12.11 -9.13
N GLY A 115 -9.22 11.09 -8.60
CA GLY A 115 -7.95 11.25 -7.93
C GLY A 115 -6.88 11.79 -8.88
N ARG A 116 -6.11 12.76 -8.42
CA ARG A 116 -4.96 13.29 -9.15
C ARG A 116 -3.80 12.31 -9.13
N PHE A 117 -3.52 11.74 -7.96
CA PHE A 117 -2.34 10.91 -7.74
C PHE A 117 -2.60 9.44 -8.06
N ASP A 118 -1.65 8.82 -8.76
CA ASP A 118 -1.64 7.39 -9.04
C ASP A 118 -0.73 6.67 -8.02
N TRP A 119 -1.31 5.81 -7.22
CA TRP A 119 -0.60 5.07 -6.16
C TRP A 119 -0.21 3.69 -6.65
N ARG A 120 1.10 3.38 -6.63
CA ARG A 120 1.66 2.13 -7.14
C ARG A 120 2.48 1.40 -6.08
N GLN A 121 2.30 0.08 -5.98
CA GLN A 121 3.03 -0.78 -5.06
C GLN A 121 3.71 -1.93 -5.82
N PRO A 122 4.62 -1.66 -6.75
CA PRO A 122 5.30 -2.70 -7.50
C PRO A 122 6.20 -3.55 -6.59
N VAL A 123 6.31 -4.84 -6.95
CA VAL A 123 7.22 -5.77 -6.29
C VAL A 123 8.29 -6.20 -7.28
N LEU A 124 9.54 -5.83 -7.00
CA LEU A 124 10.71 -6.27 -7.74
C LEU A 124 11.26 -7.55 -7.09
N ARG A 125 11.10 -8.66 -7.79
CA ARG A 125 11.62 -9.96 -7.35
C ARG A 125 12.95 -10.20 -8.06
N ILE A 126 14.01 -10.37 -7.27
CA ILE A 126 15.38 -10.51 -7.76
C ILE A 126 15.84 -11.93 -7.47
N THR A 127 16.35 -12.61 -8.50
CA THR A 127 17.02 -13.91 -8.38
C THR A 127 18.38 -13.83 -9.06
N PRO A 128 19.32 -14.77 -8.79
CA PRO A 128 20.63 -14.76 -9.42
C PRO A 128 20.59 -14.84 -10.96
N GLU A 129 19.48 -15.39 -11.51
CA GLU A 129 19.30 -15.54 -12.95
C GLU A 129 18.50 -14.38 -13.58
N THR A 130 17.86 -13.55 -12.79
CA THR A 130 16.97 -12.50 -13.28
C THR A 130 17.62 -11.13 -13.09
N GLN A 131 17.91 -10.47 -14.21
CA GLN A 131 18.33 -9.08 -14.18
C GLN A 131 17.16 -8.22 -13.66
N ALA A 132 17.43 -7.37 -12.66
CA ALA A 132 16.44 -6.47 -12.10
C ALA A 132 16.04 -5.40 -13.13
N ASP A 133 14.85 -5.51 -13.69
CA ASP A 133 14.29 -4.49 -14.59
C ASP A 133 13.29 -3.62 -13.84
N LEU A 134 13.82 -2.54 -13.26
CA LEU A 134 13.01 -1.58 -12.52
C LEU A 134 12.07 -0.81 -13.45
N GLU A 135 12.52 -0.42 -14.64
CA GLU A 135 11.73 0.41 -15.55
C GLU A 135 10.48 -0.32 -16.05
N ALA A 136 10.55 -1.64 -16.22
CA ALA A 136 9.39 -2.44 -16.62
C ALA A 136 8.23 -2.45 -15.59
N LEU A 137 8.53 -2.13 -14.33
CA LEU A 137 7.54 -2.06 -13.25
C LEU A 137 6.92 -0.68 -13.08
N LEU A 138 7.48 0.34 -13.71
CA LEU A 138 7.04 1.73 -13.60
C LEU A 138 6.06 2.08 -14.72
N PRO A 139 5.22 3.10 -14.54
CA PRO A 139 4.32 3.54 -15.60
C PRO A 139 5.11 3.90 -16.88
N PRO A 140 4.67 3.45 -18.06
CA PRO A 140 5.40 3.68 -19.30
C PRO A 140 5.40 5.17 -19.73
N ASP A 141 4.40 5.92 -19.31
CA ASP A 141 4.34 7.37 -19.53
C ASP A 141 5.09 8.13 -18.44
N ARG A 142 6.29 8.58 -18.75
CA ARG A 142 7.11 9.37 -17.82
C ARG A 142 6.48 10.71 -17.42
N LEU A 143 5.59 11.28 -18.23
CA LEU A 143 4.89 12.51 -17.88
C LEU A 143 3.94 12.31 -16.69
N ALA A 144 3.45 11.10 -16.49
CA ALA A 144 2.61 10.74 -15.35
C ALA A 144 3.40 10.60 -14.03
N TRP A 145 4.71 10.45 -14.06
CA TRP A 145 5.51 10.17 -12.86
C TRP A 145 5.42 11.27 -11.80
N LYS A 146 5.34 12.52 -12.21
CA LYS A 146 5.16 13.67 -11.30
C LYS A 146 3.88 13.61 -10.45
N ASP A 147 2.88 12.88 -10.91
CA ASP A 147 1.61 12.65 -10.20
C ASP A 147 1.50 11.18 -9.72
N THR A 148 2.60 10.42 -9.73
CA THR A 148 2.66 9.02 -9.26
C THR A 148 3.40 8.94 -7.93
N LEU A 149 2.83 8.19 -6.99
CA LEU A 149 3.46 7.78 -5.73
C LEU A 149 3.82 6.30 -5.83
N VAL A 150 5.07 5.97 -5.58
CA VAL A 150 5.59 4.61 -5.67
C VAL A 150 6.04 4.11 -4.30
N ARG A 151 5.65 2.89 -3.96
CA ARG A 151 6.20 2.11 -2.86
C ARG A 151 6.76 0.81 -3.42
N LEU A 152 8.02 0.84 -3.84
CA LEU A 152 8.71 -0.31 -4.39
C LEU A 152 9.09 -1.28 -3.28
N THR A 153 8.60 -2.52 -3.35
CA THR A 153 9.06 -3.61 -2.48
C THR A 153 10.05 -4.47 -3.25
N MET A 154 11.24 -4.67 -2.70
CA MET A 154 12.26 -5.53 -3.28
C MET A 154 12.40 -6.81 -2.46
N THR A 155 12.45 -7.96 -3.13
CA THR A 155 12.53 -9.27 -2.49
C THR A 155 13.53 -10.17 -3.22
N GLY A 156 14.06 -11.18 -2.50
CA GLY A 156 14.96 -12.18 -3.07
C GLY A 156 16.42 -11.95 -2.73
N TRP A 157 17.31 -12.25 -3.69
CA TRP A 157 18.75 -12.24 -3.50
C TRP A 157 19.43 -11.39 -4.56
N ILE A 158 20.37 -10.54 -4.16
CA ILE A 158 21.11 -9.66 -5.05
C ILE A 158 22.60 -9.67 -4.68
N ARG A 159 23.48 -9.70 -5.65
CA ARG A 159 24.92 -9.51 -5.43
C ARG A 159 25.21 -8.09 -5.00
N LEU A 160 26.22 -7.91 -4.16
CA LEU A 160 26.58 -6.60 -3.62
C LEU A 160 26.83 -5.52 -4.68
N PRO A 161 27.59 -5.76 -5.77
CA PRO A 161 27.76 -4.79 -6.84
C PRO A 161 26.46 -4.42 -7.54
N ASP A 162 25.61 -5.40 -7.82
CA ASP A 162 24.33 -5.20 -8.50
C ASP A 162 23.35 -4.42 -7.61
N ARG A 163 23.40 -4.66 -6.29
CA ARG A 163 22.62 -3.88 -5.31
C ARG A 163 23.02 -2.41 -5.34
N LEU A 164 24.32 -2.11 -5.37
CA LEU A 164 24.79 -0.73 -5.44
C LEU A 164 24.30 -0.05 -6.71
N ALA A 165 24.43 -0.70 -7.88
CA ALA A 165 23.95 -0.19 -9.15
C ALA A 165 22.44 0.06 -9.15
N LEU A 166 21.65 -0.91 -8.64
CA LEU A 166 20.21 -0.78 -8.53
C LEU A 166 19.80 0.40 -7.63
N MET A 167 20.46 0.55 -6.49
CA MET A 167 20.17 1.67 -5.57
C MET A 167 20.54 3.03 -6.17
N GLU A 168 21.61 3.11 -6.95
CA GLU A 168 22.00 4.33 -7.68
C GLU A 168 20.97 4.66 -8.79
N ASP A 169 20.46 3.67 -9.49
CA ASP A 169 19.38 3.85 -10.48
C ASP A 169 18.10 4.34 -9.81
N ILE A 170 17.71 3.75 -8.67
CA ILE A 170 16.57 4.19 -7.89
C ILE A 170 16.74 5.65 -7.44
N GLU A 171 17.88 6.00 -6.85
CA GLU A 171 18.13 7.38 -6.40
C GLU A 171 18.09 8.39 -7.55
N ARG A 172 18.50 8.00 -8.74
CA ARG A 172 18.41 8.84 -9.95
C ARG A 172 16.97 9.05 -10.40
N LEU A 173 16.10 8.01 -10.25
CA LEU A 173 14.71 8.06 -10.69
C LEU A 173 13.77 8.72 -9.68
N LYS A 174 14.05 8.60 -8.37
CA LYS A 174 13.20 9.14 -7.29
C LYS A 174 12.71 10.57 -7.50
N PRO A 175 13.55 11.53 -7.92
CA PRO A 175 13.13 12.94 -8.08
C PRO A 175 12.10 13.17 -9.19
N GLU A 176 11.91 12.21 -10.09
CA GLU A 176 10.92 12.31 -11.17
C GLU A 176 9.49 12.00 -10.69
N PHE A 177 9.36 11.37 -9.52
CA PHE A 177 8.07 10.97 -8.93
C PHE A 177 7.59 11.97 -7.88
N CYS A 178 6.27 12.02 -7.69
CA CYS A 178 5.69 12.76 -6.57
C CYS A 178 6.21 12.25 -5.23
N HIS A 179 6.31 10.92 -5.09
CA HIS A 179 6.89 10.24 -3.95
C HIS A 179 7.44 8.88 -4.38
N PHE A 180 8.57 8.50 -3.82
CA PHE A 180 9.16 7.19 -4.08
C PHE A 180 9.77 6.61 -2.79
N ALA A 181 9.13 5.58 -2.26
CA ALA A 181 9.59 4.82 -1.11
C ALA A 181 10.11 3.45 -1.53
N VAL A 182 11.13 2.96 -0.85
CA VAL A 182 11.70 1.62 -1.04
C VAL A 182 11.54 0.81 0.23
N VAL A 183 11.08 -0.42 0.09
CA VAL A 183 10.99 -1.44 1.15
C VAL A 183 11.89 -2.61 0.73
N GLU A 184 12.91 -2.87 1.51
CA GLU A 184 13.94 -3.86 1.19
C GLU A 184 14.15 -4.93 2.28
N ASP A 185 13.23 -5.01 3.24
CA ASP A 185 13.32 -5.91 4.40
C ASP A 185 13.38 -7.41 4.01
N GLN A 186 13.00 -7.74 2.77
CA GLN A 186 13.01 -9.10 2.22
C GLN A 186 14.05 -9.27 1.10
N LEU A 187 14.93 -8.30 0.90
CA LEU A 187 16.03 -8.38 -0.06
C LEU A 187 17.32 -8.74 0.68
N GLN A 188 17.87 -9.89 0.37
CA GLN A 188 19.12 -10.37 0.94
C GLN A 188 20.28 -10.07 0.00
N THR A 189 21.45 -9.74 0.56
CA THR A 189 22.66 -9.46 -0.20
C THR A 189 23.60 -10.66 -0.16
N ASP A 190 24.03 -11.10 -1.32
CA ASP A 190 25.07 -12.12 -1.46
C ASP A 190 26.44 -11.44 -1.58
N TYR A 191 27.36 -11.83 -0.71
CA TYR A 191 28.71 -11.29 -0.62
C TYR A 191 29.72 -12.33 -1.08
N SER A 192 30.44 -12.05 -2.14
CA SER A 192 31.59 -12.87 -2.54
C SER A 192 32.86 -12.45 -1.79
N PRO A 193 33.86 -13.33 -1.66
CA PRO A 193 35.18 -12.93 -1.13
C PRO A 193 35.81 -11.78 -1.92
N ASP A 194 35.61 -11.75 -3.25
CA ASP A 194 36.12 -10.70 -4.12
C ASP A 194 35.50 -9.33 -3.80
N ASP A 195 34.20 -9.29 -3.43
CA ASP A 195 33.53 -8.04 -3.04
C ASP A 195 34.16 -7.45 -1.78
N LEU A 196 34.55 -8.30 -0.83
CA LEU A 196 35.23 -7.86 0.39
C LEU A 196 36.66 -7.39 0.11
N ASP A 197 37.35 -8.03 -0.84
CA ASP A 197 38.66 -7.63 -1.33
C ASP A 197 38.63 -6.27 -2.03
N GLU A 198 37.51 -5.93 -2.65
CA GLU A 198 37.26 -4.60 -3.22
C GLU A 198 37.11 -3.51 -2.16
N ILE A 199 36.58 -3.85 -0.95
CA ILE A 199 36.57 -2.91 0.19
C ILE A 199 38.00 -2.64 0.65
N ALA A 200 38.73 -3.69 0.99
CA ALA A 200 40.14 -3.64 1.31
C ALA A 200 40.73 -5.06 1.33
N ARG A 201 41.96 -5.20 0.84
CA ARG A 201 42.67 -6.49 0.87
C ARG A 201 43.23 -6.87 2.23
N SER A 202 43.45 -5.86 3.10
CA SER A 202 44.01 -6.05 4.44
C SER A 202 43.78 -4.78 5.30
N GLY A 203 44.10 -4.88 6.59
CA GLY A 203 44.03 -3.77 7.52
C GLY A 203 42.66 -3.59 8.19
N ALA A 204 42.47 -2.44 8.84
CA ALA A 204 41.30 -2.20 9.66
C ALA A 204 39.96 -2.23 8.90
N LEU A 205 39.92 -1.75 7.67
CA LEU A 205 38.72 -1.78 6.85
C LEU A 205 38.32 -3.22 6.46
N ARG A 206 39.31 -4.07 6.17
CA ARG A 206 39.03 -5.48 5.89
C ARG A 206 38.50 -6.20 7.13
N MET A 207 39.12 -5.98 8.27
CA MET A 207 38.66 -6.56 9.54
C MET A 207 37.20 -6.12 9.84
N ALA A 208 36.88 -4.86 9.65
CA ALA A 208 35.53 -4.34 9.85
C ALA A 208 34.53 -4.98 8.88
N ALA A 209 34.90 -5.18 7.61
CA ALA A 209 34.05 -5.85 6.61
C ALA A 209 33.80 -7.31 6.98
N ASP A 210 34.84 -8.06 7.38
CA ASP A 210 34.74 -9.45 7.81
C ASP A 210 33.86 -9.59 9.06
N GLU A 211 34.02 -8.70 10.07
CA GLU A 211 33.19 -8.68 11.28
C GLU A 211 31.71 -8.37 10.96
N LEU A 212 31.44 -7.42 10.10
CA LEU A 212 30.07 -7.09 9.68
C LEU A 212 29.44 -8.22 8.91
N GLN A 213 30.16 -8.87 8.00
CA GLN A 213 29.67 -10.04 7.28
C GLN A 213 29.37 -11.20 8.23
N GLN A 214 30.26 -11.47 9.18
CA GLN A 214 30.04 -12.51 10.19
C GLN A 214 28.79 -12.20 11.02
N ALA A 215 28.63 -10.96 11.49
CA ALA A 215 27.47 -10.54 12.29
C ALA A 215 26.16 -10.63 11.49
N ALA A 216 26.18 -10.26 10.19
CA ALA A 216 25.00 -10.37 9.32
C ALA A 216 24.55 -11.84 9.14
N ASN A 217 25.47 -12.81 9.15
CA ASN A 217 25.21 -14.23 8.98
C ASN A 217 25.03 -15.00 10.29
N ASP A 218 25.26 -14.38 11.45
CA ASP A 218 25.19 -15.03 12.75
C ASP A 218 23.73 -15.27 13.18
N ALA A 219 23.26 -16.53 13.05
CA ALA A 219 21.92 -16.93 13.45
C ALA A 219 21.63 -16.78 14.97
N SER A 220 22.68 -16.64 15.81
CA SER A 220 22.53 -16.43 17.26
C SER A 220 22.14 -14.98 17.61
N LEU A 221 22.41 -14.02 16.72
CA LEU A 221 22.03 -12.62 16.89
C LEU A 221 20.56 -12.38 16.56
N ALA A 222 19.97 -11.36 17.20
CA ALA A 222 18.63 -10.91 16.86
C ALA A 222 18.52 -10.48 15.39
N GLN A 223 17.37 -10.70 14.75
CA GLN A 223 17.15 -10.31 13.34
C GLN A 223 17.49 -8.84 13.08
N ARG A 224 17.17 -7.94 14.04
CA ARG A 224 17.48 -6.52 13.96
C ARG A 224 18.98 -6.25 13.88
N ASP A 225 19.77 -6.94 14.69
CA ASP A 225 21.22 -6.72 14.74
C ASP A 225 21.90 -7.23 13.48
N ARG A 226 21.44 -8.36 12.94
CA ARG A 226 21.87 -8.88 11.64
C ARG A 226 21.57 -7.91 10.50
N ALA A 227 20.35 -7.35 10.46
CA ALA A 227 19.96 -6.35 9.46
C ALA A 227 20.81 -5.06 9.56
N ILE A 228 21.18 -4.63 10.78
CA ILE A 228 22.08 -3.49 10.99
C ILE A 228 23.49 -3.79 10.45
N ALA A 229 24.00 -4.98 10.71
CA ALA A 229 25.31 -5.40 10.23
C ALA A 229 25.36 -5.46 8.70
N GLU A 230 24.33 -6.04 8.07
CA GLU A 230 24.17 -6.07 6.62
C GLU A 230 24.11 -4.66 6.02
N ALA A 231 23.28 -3.78 6.58
CA ALA A 231 23.16 -2.40 6.11
C ALA A 231 24.49 -1.61 6.27
N ALA A 232 25.25 -1.88 7.33
CA ALA A 232 26.55 -1.27 7.54
C ALA A 232 27.58 -1.74 6.51
N LEU A 233 27.60 -3.04 6.19
CA LEU A 233 28.50 -3.60 5.18
C LEU A 233 28.18 -3.06 3.78
N ASN A 234 26.91 -2.99 3.41
CA ASN A 234 26.46 -2.40 2.14
C ASN A 234 26.90 -0.93 2.02
N ARG A 235 26.78 -0.16 3.13
CA ARG A 235 27.25 1.23 3.16
C ARG A 235 28.76 1.34 3.03
N LEU A 236 29.51 0.50 3.74
CA LEU A 236 30.96 0.50 3.69
C LEU A 236 31.46 0.27 2.25
N TYR A 237 30.90 -0.72 1.56
CA TYR A 237 31.20 -0.98 0.16
C TYR A 237 30.90 0.23 -0.73
N GLY A 238 29.70 0.81 -0.60
CA GLY A 238 29.32 1.99 -1.37
C GLY A 238 30.22 3.22 -1.11
N PHE A 239 30.73 3.41 0.11
CA PHE A 239 31.67 4.48 0.40
C PHE A 239 33.04 4.27 -0.28
N VAL A 240 33.55 3.04 -0.26
CA VAL A 240 34.83 2.71 -0.89
C VAL A 240 34.73 2.90 -2.40
N LYS A 241 33.66 2.42 -3.03
CA LYS A 241 33.45 2.57 -4.48
C LYS A 241 33.38 4.04 -4.91
N ARG A 242 32.66 4.87 -4.18
CA ARG A 242 32.58 6.33 -4.47
C ARG A 242 33.85 7.10 -4.15
N GLY A 243 34.64 6.64 -3.18
CA GLY A 243 35.91 7.27 -2.81
C GLY A 243 37.07 6.87 -3.75
N ALA A 244 36.89 5.82 -4.54
CA ALA A 244 37.87 5.34 -5.52
C ALA A 244 37.64 5.92 -6.95
N ALA A 245 36.52 6.63 -7.16
CA ALA A 245 36.17 7.35 -8.40
C ALA A 245 36.56 8.82 -8.31
#